data_011dc74d7ba304c143c1d9b5e57bcfcd
#
_entry.id   011dc74d7ba304c143c1d9b5e57bcfcd
#
_cell.length_a   1.000
_cell.length_b   1.000
_cell.length_c   1.000
_cell.angle_alpha   90.00
_cell.angle_beta   90.00
_cell.angle_gamma   90.00
#
_symmetry.space_group_name_H-M   'P 1'
#
loop_
_entity.id
_entity.type
_entity.pdbx_description
1 polymer ?
#
loop_
_entity_poly.entity_id
_entity_poly.type
_entity_poly.pdbx_seq_one_letter_code
_entity_poly.pdbx_strand_id
1 'polypeptide(L)'
;MEDLIFLDESGVNLAMVRLYARALKGKRARGEKPQKRGKNISLISALSLRKVVASVNIYGAVDGVTFEAFVLKQLVPKLWKNACVVMDNAKIHQGEMVREFIEKAGATLLYLSPYSPEFSPIENFWSKVKSLLRKTAARTYKDLIDAIANAMLNVTQENIRNWFAHCCYCTSQL
;
A
#
# COMPACT_ATOMS: atom_id res chain seq x y z
N MET A 1 -10.92 -14.96 8.70
CA MET A 1 -10.63 -13.57 8.32
C MET A 1 -9.24 -13.10 8.75
N GLU A 2 -8.70 -13.63 9.82
CA GLU A 2 -7.33 -13.30 10.28
C GLU A 2 -6.23 -13.74 9.32
N ASP A 3 -6.55 -14.65 8.41
CA ASP A 3 -5.62 -15.23 7.45
C ASP A 3 -5.53 -14.45 6.12
N LEU A 4 -6.35 -13.40 5.94
CA LEU A 4 -6.31 -12.57 4.75
C LEU A 4 -5.11 -11.62 4.78
N ILE A 5 -4.38 -11.58 3.67
CA ILE A 5 -3.25 -10.67 3.43
C ILE A 5 -3.51 -9.98 2.09
N PHE A 6 -3.74 -8.68 2.11
CA PHE A 6 -3.91 -7.87 0.90
C PHE A 6 -2.56 -7.35 0.43
N LEU A 7 -2.22 -7.60 -0.82
CA LEU A 7 -0.96 -7.21 -1.46
C LEU A 7 -1.25 -6.28 -2.63
N ASP A 8 -0.55 -5.14 -2.68
CA ASP A 8 -0.72 -4.14 -3.74
C ASP A 8 0.49 -3.21 -3.83
N GLU A 9 0.57 -2.41 -4.93
CA GLU A 9 1.58 -1.40 -5.16
C GLU A 9 1.00 0.00 -5.21
N SER A 10 1.84 0.96 -4.85
CA SER A 10 1.50 2.37 -4.95
C SER A 10 2.69 3.26 -5.27
N GLY A 11 2.51 4.21 -6.18
CA GLY A 11 3.55 5.16 -6.55
C GLY A 11 3.46 6.48 -5.77
N VAL A 12 4.64 7.00 -5.38
CA VAL A 12 4.79 8.32 -4.76
C VAL A 12 5.95 9.08 -5.42
N ASN A 13 5.97 10.40 -5.31
CA ASN A 13 7.02 11.24 -5.92
C ASN A 13 7.21 12.58 -5.20
N LEU A 14 8.18 13.37 -5.64
CA LEU A 14 8.55 14.65 -5.01
C LEU A 14 7.53 15.79 -5.24
N ALA A 15 6.53 15.61 -6.12
CA ALA A 15 5.51 16.62 -6.37
C ALA A 15 4.26 16.44 -5.50
N MET A 16 4.32 15.57 -4.48
CA MET A 16 3.21 15.40 -3.56
C MET A 16 3.03 16.68 -2.71
N VAL A 17 1.81 17.21 -2.74
CA VAL A 17 1.36 18.38 -1.96
C VAL A 17 -0.03 18.14 -1.42
N ARG A 18 -0.43 18.88 -0.39
CA ARG A 18 -1.81 18.84 0.12
C ARG A 18 -2.77 19.21 -0.99
N LEU A 19 -3.85 18.44 -1.13
CA LEU A 19 -4.88 18.64 -2.14
C LEU A 19 -5.94 19.66 -1.68
N TYR A 20 -6.06 19.86 -0.36
CA TYR A 20 -7.05 20.71 0.25
C TYR A 20 -6.39 21.61 1.29
N ALA A 21 -6.89 22.86 1.40
CA ALA A 21 -6.53 23.80 2.44
C ALA A 21 -7.76 24.63 2.83
N ARG A 22 -7.75 25.19 4.02
CA ARG A 22 -8.79 26.11 4.51
C ARG A 22 -8.31 27.54 4.40
N ALA A 23 -9.21 28.45 4.03
CA ALA A 23 -8.99 29.88 4.04
C ALA A 23 -10.18 30.59 4.71
N LEU A 24 -9.99 31.83 5.12
CA LEU A 24 -11.08 32.66 5.62
C LEU A 24 -12.17 32.83 4.55
N LYS A 25 -13.42 33.01 4.98
CA LYS A 25 -14.55 33.27 4.07
C LYS A 25 -14.21 34.39 3.10
N GLY A 26 -14.41 34.16 1.81
CA GLY A 26 -14.08 35.10 0.73
C GLY A 26 -12.59 35.12 0.31
N LYS A 27 -11.71 34.31 0.93
CA LYS A 27 -10.32 34.16 0.52
C LYS A 27 -10.09 32.80 -0.14
N ARG A 28 -9.15 32.73 -1.10
CA ARG A 28 -8.71 31.45 -1.71
C ARG A 28 -7.51 30.90 -0.95
N ALA A 29 -7.54 29.63 -0.61
CA ALA A 29 -6.35 28.91 -0.20
C ALA A 29 -5.41 28.77 -1.42
N ARG A 30 -4.16 29.16 -1.24
CA ARG A 30 -3.12 29.03 -2.27
C ARG A 30 -2.07 28.02 -1.81
N GLY A 31 -1.47 27.31 -2.75
CA GLY A 31 -0.38 26.37 -2.49
C GLY A 31 0.51 26.26 -3.71
N GLU A 32 1.77 25.91 -3.49
CA GLU A 32 2.74 25.71 -4.54
C GLU A 32 2.98 24.22 -4.76
N LYS A 33 3.09 23.81 -6.02
CA LYS A 33 3.41 22.45 -6.41
C LYS A 33 4.68 22.46 -7.25
N PRO A 34 5.67 21.59 -6.96
CA PRO A 34 6.84 21.46 -7.80
C PRO A 34 6.47 21.16 -9.25
N GLN A 35 7.08 21.86 -10.19
CA GLN A 35 6.87 21.62 -11.62
C GLN A 35 7.40 20.24 -12.04
N LYS A 36 8.57 19.86 -11.50
CA LYS A 36 9.17 18.54 -11.74
C LYS A 36 8.82 17.59 -10.61
N ARG A 37 8.18 16.47 -10.94
CA ARG A 37 7.81 15.42 -9.98
C ARG A 37 8.95 14.47 -9.61
N GLY A 38 10.05 14.50 -10.36
CA GLY A 38 11.11 13.51 -10.26
C GLY A 38 10.68 12.12 -10.72
N LYS A 39 11.52 11.11 -10.50
CA LYS A 39 11.15 9.70 -10.69
C LYS A 39 10.24 9.25 -9.55
N ASN A 40 9.35 8.32 -9.83
CA ASN A 40 8.51 7.71 -8.80
C ASN A 40 9.36 6.81 -7.89
N ILE A 41 8.96 6.71 -6.63
CA ILE A 41 9.27 5.58 -5.76
C ILE A 41 8.00 4.73 -5.73
N SER A 42 8.14 3.47 -6.09
CA SER A 42 7.07 2.48 -5.98
C SER A 42 7.16 1.79 -4.61
N LEU A 43 6.03 1.66 -3.96
CA LEU A 43 5.86 0.98 -2.69
C LEU A 43 5.12 -0.31 -2.95
N ILE A 44 5.64 -1.45 -2.51
CA ILE A 44 4.89 -2.71 -2.48
C ILE A 44 4.65 -3.04 -1.02
N SER A 45 3.41 -3.34 -0.64
CA SER A 45 3.10 -3.72 0.73
C SER A 45 2.08 -4.84 0.80
N ALA A 46 2.20 -5.66 1.84
CA ALA A 46 1.27 -6.70 2.21
C ALA A 46 0.66 -6.37 3.57
N LEU A 47 -0.66 -6.26 3.63
CA LEU A 47 -1.44 -5.84 4.81
C LEU A 47 -2.31 -6.98 5.30
N SER A 48 -2.16 -7.39 6.55
CA SER A 48 -3.08 -8.30 7.25
C SER A 48 -3.92 -7.53 8.27
N LEU A 49 -4.97 -8.15 8.81
CA LEU A 49 -5.77 -7.55 9.90
C LEU A 49 -4.93 -7.17 11.14
N ARG A 50 -3.77 -7.81 11.33
CA ARG A 50 -2.93 -7.60 12.51
C ARG A 50 -1.82 -6.58 12.30
N LYS A 51 -1.26 -6.50 11.08
CA LYS A 51 -0.06 -5.68 10.81
C LYS A 51 0.23 -5.54 9.31
N VAL A 52 1.13 -4.63 8.98
CA VAL A 52 1.85 -4.66 7.71
C VAL A 52 2.83 -5.85 7.76
N VAL A 53 2.59 -6.87 6.95
CA VAL A 53 3.36 -8.12 6.92
C VAL A 53 4.71 -7.91 6.25
N ALA A 54 4.69 -7.22 5.10
CA ALA A 54 5.89 -6.90 4.34
C ALA A 54 5.71 -5.54 3.64
N SER A 55 6.79 -4.80 3.48
CA SER A 55 6.81 -3.57 2.70
C SER A 55 8.19 -3.31 2.15
N VAL A 56 8.28 -2.75 0.95
CA VAL A 56 9.53 -2.35 0.30
C VAL A 56 9.33 -1.08 -0.53
N ASN A 57 10.38 -0.29 -0.62
CA ASN A 57 10.45 0.89 -1.48
C ASN A 57 11.38 0.60 -2.66
N ILE A 58 10.93 0.87 -3.88
CA ILE A 58 11.66 0.62 -5.12
C ILE A 58 11.77 1.93 -5.89
N TYR A 59 12.99 2.28 -6.28
CA TYR A 59 13.24 3.48 -7.07
C TYR A 59 12.87 3.20 -8.54
N GLY A 60 11.80 3.81 -9.02
CA GLY A 60 11.26 3.60 -10.37
C GLY A 60 9.93 2.84 -10.36
N ALA A 61 9.62 2.23 -11.50
CA ALA A 61 8.44 1.38 -11.66
C ALA A 61 8.73 -0.05 -11.21
N VAL A 62 7.69 -0.76 -10.79
CA VAL A 62 7.72 -2.20 -10.53
C VAL A 62 7.42 -2.93 -11.84
N ASP A 63 8.23 -3.90 -12.18
CA ASP A 63 7.96 -4.89 -13.22
C ASP A 63 7.68 -6.26 -12.60
N GLY A 64 7.30 -7.23 -13.43
CA GLY A 64 6.97 -8.59 -12.97
C GLY A 64 8.11 -9.25 -12.19
N VAL A 65 9.35 -9.12 -12.67
CA VAL A 65 10.53 -9.71 -12.01
C VAL A 65 10.75 -9.10 -10.61
N THR A 66 10.62 -7.80 -10.50
CA THR A 66 10.74 -7.08 -9.22
C THR A 66 9.63 -7.48 -8.25
N PHE A 67 8.41 -7.64 -8.76
CA PHE A 67 7.28 -8.09 -7.97
C PHE A 67 7.46 -9.53 -7.48
N GLU A 68 7.87 -10.45 -8.35
CA GLU A 68 8.19 -11.84 -7.99
C GLU A 68 9.31 -11.90 -6.93
N ALA A 69 10.35 -11.09 -7.09
CA ALA A 69 11.43 -11.00 -6.11
C ALA A 69 10.93 -10.51 -4.73
N PHE A 70 10.00 -9.56 -4.70
CA PHE A 70 9.35 -9.13 -3.46
C PHE A 70 8.55 -10.28 -2.83
N VAL A 71 7.73 -10.96 -3.61
CA VAL A 71 6.94 -12.10 -3.10
C VAL A 71 7.86 -13.15 -2.51
N LEU A 72 8.87 -13.59 -3.25
CA LEU A 72 9.77 -14.65 -2.81
C LEU A 72 10.61 -14.25 -1.59
N LYS A 73 11.19 -13.05 -1.58
CA LYS A 73 12.20 -12.66 -0.59
C LYS A 73 11.62 -11.95 0.64
N GLN A 74 10.49 -11.28 0.49
CA GLN A 74 9.93 -10.42 1.55
C GLN A 74 8.60 -10.93 2.10
N LEU A 75 7.74 -11.50 1.26
CA LEU A 75 6.42 -11.96 1.67
C LEU A 75 6.45 -13.42 2.13
N VAL A 76 6.91 -14.35 1.28
CA VAL A 76 6.92 -15.79 1.52
C VAL A 76 7.51 -16.18 2.88
N PRO A 77 8.68 -15.64 3.32
CA PRO A 77 9.24 -15.99 4.63
C PRO A 77 8.38 -15.57 5.83
N LYS A 78 7.35 -14.75 5.61
CA LYS A 78 6.45 -14.21 6.65
C LYS A 78 5.04 -14.77 6.55
N LEU A 79 4.76 -15.62 5.55
CA LEU A 79 3.48 -16.31 5.42
C LEU A 79 3.36 -17.39 6.49
N TRP A 80 2.12 -17.63 6.90
CA TRP A 80 1.76 -18.74 7.79
C TRP A 80 0.85 -19.72 7.05
N LYS A 81 0.76 -20.92 7.57
CA LYS A 81 -0.09 -21.98 7.01
C LYS A 81 -1.55 -21.52 6.94
N ASN A 82 -2.19 -21.74 5.81
CA ASN A 82 -3.55 -21.33 5.48
C ASN A 82 -3.74 -19.81 5.31
N ALA A 83 -2.68 -19.01 5.25
CA ALA A 83 -2.81 -17.62 4.84
C ALA A 83 -3.43 -17.53 3.44
N CYS A 84 -4.23 -16.51 3.20
CA CYS A 84 -4.82 -16.23 1.90
C CYS A 84 -4.32 -14.87 1.42
N VAL A 85 -3.43 -14.89 0.43
CA VAL A 85 -2.90 -13.67 -0.21
C VAL A 85 -3.90 -13.21 -1.26
N VAL A 86 -4.40 -11.99 -1.09
CA VAL A 86 -5.38 -11.36 -1.96
C VAL A 86 -4.70 -10.21 -2.71
N MET A 87 -4.81 -10.17 -4.01
CA MET A 87 -4.30 -9.09 -4.85
C MET A 87 -5.26 -8.77 -5.99
N ASP A 88 -5.07 -7.65 -6.64
CA ASP A 88 -5.83 -7.32 -7.84
C ASP A 88 -5.39 -8.20 -9.03
N ASN A 89 -6.11 -8.09 -10.13
CA ASN A 89 -5.87 -8.87 -11.34
C ASN A 89 -4.95 -8.16 -12.35
N ALA A 90 -3.98 -7.35 -11.88
CA ALA A 90 -3.02 -6.71 -12.74
C ALA A 90 -2.08 -7.74 -13.42
N LYS A 91 -1.66 -7.46 -14.65
CA LYS A 91 -0.80 -8.38 -15.43
C LYS A 91 0.49 -8.75 -14.69
N ILE A 92 1.08 -7.83 -13.93
CA ILE A 92 2.32 -8.06 -13.19
C ILE A 92 2.12 -9.04 -12.02
N HIS A 93 0.87 -9.25 -11.55
CA HIS A 93 0.53 -10.18 -10.48
C HIS A 93 0.24 -11.60 -10.99
N GLN A 94 0.01 -11.76 -12.29
CA GLN A 94 -0.41 -13.04 -12.89
C GLN A 94 0.75 -13.98 -13.23
N GLY A 95 1.95 -13.73 -12.70
CA GLY A 95 3.10 -14.62 -12.88
C GLY A 95 2.86 -16.01 -12.29
N GLU A 96 3.10 -17.07 -13.06
CA GLU A 96 3.00 -18.46 -12.56
C GLU A 96 3.90 -18.68 -11.34
N MET A 97 5.07 -18.07 -11.33
CA MET A 97 6.03 -18.13 -10.22
C MET A 97 5.47 -17.51 -8.92
N VAL A 98 4.69 -16.42 -9.02
CA VAL A 98 4.04 -15.79 -7.85
C VAL A 98 3.10 -16.77 -7.17
N ARG A 99 2.26 -17.45 -7.93
CA ARG A 99 1.34 -18.48 -7.42
C ARG A 99 2.11 -19.63 -6.79
N GLU A 100 3.09 -20.16 -7.50
CA GLU A 100 3.90 -21.28 -7.04
C GLU A 100 4.61 -21.00 -5.71
N PHE A 101 5.19 -19.81 -5.55
CA PHE A 101 5.86 -19.40 -4.31
C PHE A 101 4.90 -19.33 -3.12
N ILE A 102 3.70 -18.76 -3.32
CA ILE A 102 2.69 -18.62 -2.28
C ILE A 102 2.13 -20.00 -1.89
N GLU A 103 1.81 -20.85 -2.87
CA GLU A 103 1.26 -22.19 -2.62
C GLU A 103 2.27 -23.13 -1.95
N LYS A 104 3.55 -23.08 -2.36
CA LYS A 104 4.65 -23.82 -1.70
C LYS A 104 4.85 -23.42 -0.24
N ALA A 105 4.52 -22.19 0.12
CA ALA A 105 4.54 -21.72 1.52
C ALA A 105 3.34 -22.20 2.34
N GLY A 106 2.41 -22.97 1.75
CA GLY A 106 1.20 -23.46 2.41
C GLY A 106 0.09 -22.39 2.53
N ALA A 107 0.17 -21.34 1.72
CA ALA A 107 -0.82 -20.27 1.60
C ALA A 107 -1.62 -20.43 0.30
N THR A 108 -2.71 -19.68 0.17
CA THR A 108 -3.56 -19.64 -1.03
C THR A 108 -3.48 -18.27 -1.68
N LEU A 109 -3.52 -18.21 -3.01
CA LEU A 109 -3.61 -16.98 -3.78
C LEU A 109 -5.02 -16.78 -4.32
N LEU A 110 -5.58 -15.59 -4.06
CA LEU A 110 -6.88 -15.15 -4.55
C LEU A 110 -6.73 -13.83 -5.33
N TYR A 111 -7.38 -13.74 -6.48
CA TYR A 111 -7.49 -12.47 -7.20
C TYR A 111 -8.86 -11.84 -6.94
N LEU A 112 -8.87 -10.53 -6.66
CA LEU A 112 -10.10 -9.74 -6.58
C LEU A 112 -10.77 -9.65 -7.97
N SER A 113 -12.08 -9.49 -7.98
CA SER A 113 -12.81 -9.17 -9.19
C SER A 113 -12.26 -7.88 -9.80
N PRO A 114 -12.19 -7.76 -11.14
CA PRO A 114 -11.78 -6.54 -11.80
C PRO A 114 -12.59 -5.33 -11.29
N TYR A 115 -11.92 -4.19 -11.11
CA TYR A 115 -12.53 -2.91 -10.70
C TYR A 115 -13.28 -2.94 -9.35
N SER A 116 -12.80 -3.70 -8.37
CA SER A 116 -13.42 -3.82 -7.05
C SER A 116 -12.51 -3.33 -5.90
N PRO A 117 -12.02 -2.06 -5.94
CA PRO A 117 -11.13 -1.52 -4.92
C PRO A 117 -11.81 -1.38 -3.55
N GLU A 118 -13.16 -1.32 -3.52
CA GLU A 118 -13.95 -1.26 -2.29
C GLU A 118 -13.80 -2.49 -1.40
N PHE A 119 -13.37 -3.63 -1.95
CA PHE A 119 -13.08 -4.84 -1.20
C PHE A 119 -11.60 -4.95 -0.79
N SER A 120 -10.80 -3.91 -1.00
CA SER A 120 -9.35 -3.92 -0.74
C SER A 120 -8.96 -2.97 0.40
N PRO A 121 -8.79 -3.45 1.65
CA PRO A 121 -8.38 -2.61 2.77
C PRO A 121 -7.03 -1.90 2.54
N ILE A 122 -6.17 -2.43 1.68
CA ILE A 122 -4.88 -1.84 1.36
C ILE A 122 -5.00 -0.51 0.59
N GLU A 123 -6.13 -0.28 -0.10
CA GLU A 123 -6.39 1.02 -0.72
C GLU A 123 -6.56 2.13 0.33
N ASN A 124 -7.23 1.83 1.43
CA ASN A 124 -7.36 2.74 2.56
C ASN A 124 -6.00 2.98 3.25
N PHE A 125 -5.17 1.95 3.36
CA PHE A 125 -3.79 2.07 3.83
C PHE A 125 -2.99 3.03 2.94
N TRP A 126 -3.04 2.88 1.60
CA TRP A 126 -2.39 3.81 0.67
C TRP A 126 -2.94 5.23 0.78
N SER A 127 -4.24 5.39 0.95
CA SER A 127 -4.88 6.69 1.16
C SER A 127 -4.28 7.41 2.36
N LYS A 128 -4.14 6.73 3.51
CA LYS A 128 -3.52 7.29 4.71
C LYS A 128 -2.05 7.61 4.49
N VAL A 129 -1.26 6.67 3.98
CA VAL A 129 0.18 6.87 3.71
C VAL A 129 0.37 8.07 2.80
N LYS A 130 -0.32 8.13 1.66
CA LYS A 130 -0.24 9.27 0.73
C LYS A 130 -0.69 10.59 1.36
N SER A 131 -1.68 10.57 2.24
CA SER A 131 -2.12 11.76 2.98
C SER A 131 -1.00 12.32 3.87
N LEU A 132 -0.30 11.45 4.60
CA LEU A 132 0.84 11.82 5.44
C LEU A 132 2.00 12.36 4.58
N LEU A 133 2.33 11.71 3.47
CA LEU A 133 3.37 12.16 2.55
C LEU A 133 3.06 13.54 1.94
N ARG A 134 1.79 13.78 1.55
CA ARG A 134 1.34 15.09 1.08
C ARG A 134 1.45 16.16 2.16
N LYS A 135 1.26 15.80 3.43
CA LYS A 135 1.43 16.71 4.57
C LYS A 135 2.90 17.07 4.78
N THR A 136 3.81 16.10 4.68
CA THR A 136 5.26 16.30 4.80
C THR A 136 5.81 17.09 3.62
N ALA A 137 5.29 16.88 2.41
CA ALA A 137 5.68 17.58 1.20
C ALA A 137 7.20 17.52 0.93
N ALA A 138 7.81 16.33 1.06
CA ALA A 138 9.24 16.10 0.83
C ALA A 138 9.70 16.58 -0.55
N ARG A 139 10.88 17.16 -0.64
CA ARG A 139 11.45 17.73 -1.86
C ARG A 139 12.74 17.06 -2.30
N THR A 140 13.30 16.19 -1.49
CA THR A 140 14.45 15.34 -1.82
C THR A 140 14.06 13.86 -1.68
N TYR A 141 14.78 12.98 -2.36
CA TYR A 141 14.51 11.53 -2.23
C TYR A 141 14.82 11.00 -0.83
N LYS A 142 15.84 11.56 -0.18
CA LYS A 142 16.16 11.23 1.21
C LYS A 142 14.97 11.55 2.12
N ASP A 143 14.48 12.79 2.06
CA ASP A 143 13.33 13.22 2.87
C ASP A 143 12.07 12.41 2.54
N LEU A 144 11.89 12.02 1.27
CA LEU A 144 10.75 11.19 0.87
C LEU A 144 10.83 9.78 1.45
N ILE A 145 12.01 9.15 1.47
CA ILE A 145 12.23 7.83 2.08
C ILE A 145 11.98 7.91 3.59
N ASP A 146 12.52 8.92 4.26
CA ASP A 146 12.30 9.13 5.70
C ASP A 146 10.81 9.40 5.99
N ALA A 147 10.14 10.17 5.15
CA ALA A 147 8.71 10.42 5.26
C ALA A 147 7.87 9.14 5.05
N ILE A 148 8.27 8.26 4.11
CA ILE A 148 7.62 6.96 3.89
C ILE A 148 7.75 6.10 5.15
N ALA A 149 8.95 5.97 5.71
CA ALA A 149 9.20 5.21 6.93
C ALA A 149 8.32 5.73 8.09
N ASN A 150 8.31 7.05 8.29
CA ASN A 150 7.47 7.69 9.29
C ASN A 150 5.97 7.49 9.05
N ALA A 151 5.51 7.55 7.78
CA ALA A 151 4.11 7.32 7.44
C ALA A 151 3.68 5.88 7.75
N MET A 152 4.55 4.89 7.48
CA MET A 152 4.31 3.48 7.83
C MET A 152 4.19 3.27 9.35
N LEU A 153 5.07 3.91 10.15
CA LEU A 153 5.02 3.85 11.62
C LEU A 153 3.75 4.50 12.20
N ASN A 154 3.14 5.44 11.48
CA ASN A 154 1.88 6.09 11.89
C ASN A 154 0.62 5.30 11.51
N VAL A 155 0.75 4.13 10.92
CA VAL A 155 -0.37 3.21 10.70
C VAL A 155 -0.60 2.41 11.98
N THR A 156 -1.70 2.69 12.66
CA THR A 156 -2.04 2.01 13.92
C THR A 156 -2.87 0.75 13.66
N GLN A 157 -2.90 -0.15 14.64
CA GLN A 157 -3.75 -1.33 14.61
C GLN A 157 -5.24 -0.98 14.46
N GLU A 158 -5.67 0.11 15.10
CA GLU A 158 -7.04 0.64 14.98
C GLU A 158 -7.36 1.06 13.54
N ASN A 159 -6.41 1.72 12.86
CA ASN A 159 -6.61 2.05 11.45
C ASN A 159 -6.84 0.80 10.60
N ILE A 160 -6.00 -0.22 10.77
CA ILE A 160 -6.11 -1.48 10.02
C ILE A 160 -7.47 -2.14 10.28
N ARG A 161 -7.89 -2.26 11.54
CA ARG A 161 -9.21 -2.82 11.89
C ARG A 161 -10.35 -2.07 11.23
N ASN A 162 -10.32 -0.74 11.28
CA ASN A 162 -11.35 0.10 10.67
C ASN A 162 -11.41 -0.09 9.15
N TRP A 163 -10.27 -0.25 8.47
CA TRP A 163 -10.24 -0.52 7.02
C TRP A 163 -10.81 -1.90 6.66
N PHE A 164 -10.44 -2.92 7.44
CA PHE A 164 -11.01 -4.27 7.25
C PHE A 164 -12.51 -4.30 7.56
N ALA A 165 -12.96 -3.56 8.57
CA ALA A 165 -14.39 -3.42 8.86
C ALA A 165 -15.13 -2.66 7.75
N HIS A 166 -14.54 -1.59 7.20
CA HIS A 166 -15.09 -0.83 6.09
C HIS A 166 -15.29 -1.71 4.83
N CYS A 167 -14.38 -2.64 4.58
CA CYS A 167 -14.48 -3.61 3.49
C CYS A 167 -15.27 -4.88 3.88
N CYS A 168 -16.00 -4.87 5.00
CA CYS A 168 -16.84 -5.97 5.48
C CYS A 168 -16.10 -7.27 5.86
N TYR A 169 -14.81 -7.21 6.15
CA TYR A 169 -14.03 -8.39 6.58
C TYR A 169 -14.01 -8.62 8.10
N CYS A 170 -14.46 -7.68 8.89
CA CYS A 170 -14.67 -7.85 10.33
C CYS A 170 -15.71 -6.84 10.82
N THR A 171 -16.23 -7.03 12.03
CA THR A 171 -17.07 -6.03 12.69
C THR A 171 -16.19 -4.98 13.34
N SER A 172 -16.50 -3.69 13.15
CA SER A 172 -15.97 -2.64 14.01
C SER A 172 -16.50 -2.90 15.42
N GLN A 173 -15.62 -3.16 16.38
CA GLN A 173 -16.06 -3.07 17.78
C GLN A 173 -16.31 -1.56 18.05
N LEU A 174 -17.57 -1.27 18.39
CA LEU A 174 -18.01 0.01 18.92
C LEU A 174 -17.32 0.29 20.27
#